data_a49089602aeafc55f19f48da8cf0ee84
#
_entry.id   a49089602aeafc55f19f48da8cf0ee84
#
_cell.length_a   1.000
_cell.length_b   1.000
_cell.length_c   1.000
_cell.angle_alpha   90.00
_cell.angle_beta   90.00
_cell.angle_gamma   90.00
#
_symmetry.space_group_name_H-M   'P 1'
#
loop_
_entity.id
_entity.type
_entity.pdbx_description
1 polymer ?
#
loop_
_entity_poly.entity_id
_entity_poly.type
_entity_poly.pdbx_seq_one_letter_code
_entity_poly.pdbx_strand_id
1 'polypeptide(L)'
;MLKIAVYGKGGIGKSTTVSNMAVALAEKGLSVMQIGCDPKADSTIALRDGEPMPAVLDIYNEKKGNVTLKEITRIGYKGVVCVESGGPTPGLGCAGRGIITALEKLKETGAYEVYKPDVVLYDVLGDVVCGGFSMPMRSGYADYVFVVTSGENMSIHAGANIAMALERFQNRGYAKLGGFILNRRDVPREEEKVQELAEDFHSSTIGYLSRSELVMAAEEQKKTLMECYPDSEMADEYRALSEAVLAICKN
;
A
#
# COMPACT_ATOMS: atom_id res chain seq x y z
N MET A 1 -0.94 -15.84 6.78
CA MET A 1 -1.07 -14.38 6.66
C MET A 1 0.13 -13.86 5.91
N LEU A 2 -0.08 -13.36 4.70
CA LEU A 2 0.93 -12.75 3.83
C LEU A 2 0.92 -11.24 4.06
N LYS A 3 2.08 -10.61 4.20
CA LYS A 3 2.20 -9.17 4.46
C LYS A 3 2.96 -8.50 3.33
N ILE A 4 2.32 -7.55 2.67
CA ILE A 4 2.84 -6.87 1.49
C ILE A 4 2.88 -5.37 1.75
N ALA A 5 4.01 -4.73 1.50
CA ALA A 5 4.12 -3.28 1.52
C ALA A 5 4.23 -2.73 0.09
N VAL A 6 3.47 -1.70 -0.20
CA VAL A 6 3.50 -1.02 -1.49
C VAL A 6 4.07 0.38 -1.29
N TYR A 7 5.13 0.67 -2.02
CA TYR A 7 5.86 1.94 -2.01
C TYR A 7 5.77 2.63 -3.36
N GLY A 8 6.16 3.87 -3.41
CA GLY A 8 6.22 4.66 -4.65
C GLY A 8 6.11 6.15 -4.37
N LYS A 9 6.53 6.96 -5.32
CA LYS A 9 6.53 8.42 -5.22
C LYS A 9 5.15 8.98 -4.86
N GLY A 10 5.10 10.10 -4.14
CA GLY A 10 3.85 10.83 -3.88
C GLY A 10 3.11 11.14 -5.18
N GLY A 11 1.80 10.90 -5.22
CA GLY A 11 0.96 11.14 -6.39
C GLY A 11 1.08 10.13 -7.54
N ILE A 12 1.83 9.03 -7.36
CA ILE A 12 2.00 7.99 -8.39
C ILE A 12 0.76 7.10 -8.59
N GLY A 13 -0.26 7.23 -7.75
CA GLY A 13 -1.45 6.37 -7.77
C GLY A 13 -1.34 5.13 -6.87
N LYS A 14 -0.43 5.16 -5.93
CA LYS A 14 -0.16 4.05 -5.02
C LYS A 14 -1.40 3.63 -4.21
N SER A 15 -2.06 4.56 -3.51
CA SER A 15 -3.25 4.26 -2.69
C SER A 15 -4.41 3.74 -3.54
N THR A 16 -4.61 4.32 -4.73
CA THR A 16 -5.57 3.84 -5.72
C THR A 16 -5.26 2.39 -6.12
N THR A 17 -3.98 2.09 -6.41
CA THR A 17 -3.53 0.73 -6.75
C THR A 17 -3.79 -0.24 -5.60
N VAL A 18 -3.39 0.12 -4.37
CA VAL A 18 -3.53 -0.75 -3.20
C VAL A 18 -5.01 -1.05 -2.90
N SER A 19 -5.87 -0.03 -2.95
CA SER A 19 -7.30 -0.21 -2.66
C SER A 19 -8.00 -1.07 -3.71
N ASN A 20 -7.68 -0.91 -5.01
CA ASN A 20 -8.22 -1.78 -6.06
C ASN A 20 -7.65 -3.21 -5.96
N MET A 21 -6.36 -3.39 -5.63
CA MET A 21 -5.80 -4.70 -5.33
C MET A 21 -6.49 -5.37 -4.13
N ALA A 22 -6.79 -4.60 -3.07
CA ALA A 22 -7.49 -5.13 -1.90
C ALA A 22 -8.87 -5.69 -2.28
N VAL A 23 -9.61 -4.97 -3.14
CA VAL A 23 -10.90 -5.44 -3.68
C VAL A 23 -10.72 -6.68 -4.54
N ALA A 24 -9.75 -6.69 -5.47
CA ALA A 24 -9.47 -7.84 -6.34
C ALA A 24 -9.09 -9.10 -5.54
N LEU A 25 -8.31 -8.96 -4.47
CA LEU A 25 -7.99 -10.06 -3.57
C LEU A 25 -9.22 -10.54 -2.78
N ALA A 26 -10.06 -9.62 -2.32
CA ALA A 26 -11.30 -9.96 -1.62
C ALA A 26 -12.31 -10.67 -2.55
N GLU A 27 -12.39 -10.30 -3.84
CA GLU A 27 -13.17 -11.03 -4.86
C GLU A 27 -12.74 -12.48 -5.04
N LYS A 28 -11.48 -12.80 -4.77
CA LYS A 28 -10.95 -14.18 -4.76
C LYS A 28 -11.29 -14.95 -3.48
N GLY A 29 -12.04 -14.34 -2.55
CA GLY A 29 -12.42 -14.95 -1.28
C GLY A 29 -11.36 -14.84 -0.19
N LEU A 30 -10.33 -14.02 -0.39
CA LEU A 30 -9.31 -13.78 0.63
C LEU A 30 -9.77 -12.72 1.63
N SER A 31 -9.47 -12.92 2.91
CA SER A 31 -9.64 -11.91 3.94
C SER A 31 -8.50 -10.89 3.86
N VAL A 32 -8.82 -9.63 3.60
CA VAL A 32 -7.82 -8.58 3.34
C VAL A 32 -7.89 -7.49 4.40
N MET A 33 -6.72 -7.05 4.88
CA MET A 33 -6.57 -5.87 5.72
C MET A 33 -5.68 -4.85 5.00
N GLN A 34 -6.17 -3.62 4.81
CA GLN A 34 -5.38 -2.51 4.28
C GLN A 34 -5.04 -1.53 5.41
N ILE A 35 -3.76 -1.21 5.53
CA ILE A 35 -3.22 -0.29 6.52
C ILE A 35 -2.57 0.89 5.81
N GLY A 36 -3.20 2.05 5.90
CA GLY A 36 -2.65 3.32 5.41
C GLY A 36 -1.54 3.82 6.31
N CYS A 37 -0.36 4.04 5.73
CA CYS A 37 0.83 4.50 6.42
C CYS A 37 1.21 5.95 6.03
N ASP A 38 0.21 6.77 5.73
CA ASP A 38 0.36 8.20 5.43
C ASP A 38 -0.20 9.04 6.60
N PRO A 39 0.49 10.11 7.01
CA PRO A 39 -0.04 11.05 8.00
C PRO A 39 -1.41 11.65 7.66
N LYS A 40 -1.79 11.70 6.38
CA LYS A 40 -3.09 12.21 5.92
C LYS A 40 -4.27 11.30 6.28
N ALA A 41 -4.00 10.02 6.55
CA ALA A 41 -5.02 9.02 6.91
C ALA A 41 -6.16 8.91 5.87
N ASP A 42 -5.81 8.88 4.58
CA ASP A 42 -6.73 8.86 3.45
C ASP A 42 -6.59 7.62 2.52
N SER A 43 -5.70 6.70 2.85
CA SER A 43 -5.39 5.52 2.04
C SER A 43 -6.61 4.61 1.77
N THR A 44 -7.45 4.43 2.77
CA THR A 44 -8.60 3.50 2.70
C THR A 44 -9.93 4.21 2.42
N ILE A 45 -9.90 5.51 2.10
CA ILE A 45 -11.11 6.33 1.97
C ILE A 45 -12.03 5.85 0.84
N ALA A 46 -11.46 5.40 -0.28
CA ALA A 46 -12.20 4.87 -1.42
C ALA A 46 -12.86 3.51 -1.14
N LEU A 47 -12.41 2.77 -0.14
CA LEU A 47 -13.03 1.52 0.32
C LEU A 47 -14.22 1.76 1.25
N ARG A 48 -14.45 3.00 1.65
CA ARG A 48 -15.46 3.39 2.65
C ARG A 48 -16.40 4.49 2.14
N ASP A 49 -16.69 4.52 0.87
CA ASP A 49 -17.59 5.51 0.22
C ASP A 49 -17.18 6.97 0.51
N GLY A 50 -15.89 7.22 0.70
CA GLY A 50 -15.37 8.54 1.06
C GLY A 50 -15.57 8.93 2.53
N GLU A 51 -16.04 8.03 3.37
CA GLU A 51 -16.20 8.29 4.80
C GLU A 51 -14.84 8.34 5.50
N PRO A 52 -14.48 9.41 6.21
CA PRO A 52 -13.24 9.47 6.95
C PRO A 52 -13.26 8.52 8.15
N MET A 53 -12.09 8.09 8.60
CA MET A 53 -11.94 7.38 9.87
C MET A 53 -10.82 8.02 10.70
N PRO A 54 -10.91 7.93 12.04
CA PRO A 54 -9.85 8.43 12.88
C PRO A 54 -8.58 7.59 12.70
N ALA A 55 -7.42 8.24 12.72
CA ALA A 55 -6.15 7.55 12.69
C ALA A 55 -5.82 6.93 14.06
N VAL A 56 -5.08 5.81 14.04
CA VAL A 56 -4.68 5.12 15.26
C VAL A 56 -3.89 6.04 16.20
N LEU A 57 -2.97 6.84 15.64
CA LEU A 57 -2.15 7.76 16.44
C LEU A 57 -2.99 8.85 17.12
N ASP A 58 -4.04 9.34 16.48
CA ASP A 58 -4.92 10.35 17.05
C ASP A 58 -5.70 9.78 18.24
N ILE A 59 -6.31 8.61 18.07
CA ILE A 59 -7.00 7.89 19.16
C ILE A 59 -6.03 7.57 20.30
N TYR A 60 -4.81 7.12 19.97
CA TYR A 60 -3.77 6.82 20.95
C TYR A 60 -3.43 8.05 21.81
N ASN A 61 -3.26 9.20 21.18
CA ASN A 61 -2.93 10.45 21.87
C ASN A 61 -4.11 10.95 22.72
N GLU A 62 -5.31 10.97 22.16
CA GLU A 62 -6.54 11.40 22.85
C GLU A 62 -6.81 10.56 24.10
N LYS A 63 -6.68 9.23 23.97
CA LYS A 63 -7.00 8.27 25.04
C LYS A 63 -5.79 7.83 25.87
N LYS A 64 -4.64 8.53 25.74
CA LYS A 64 -3.42 8.24 26.49
C LYS A 64 -3.01 6.76 26.38
N GLY A 65 -3.12 6.20 25.18
CA GLY A 65 -2.74 4.82 24.89
C GLY A 65 -3.84 3.77 25.07
N ASN A 66 -5.00 4.13 25.60
CA ASN A 66 -6.11 3.20 25.85
C ASN A 66 -7.00 3.06 24.61
N VAL A 67 -6.51 2.31 23.61
CA VAL A 67 -7.13 2.16 22.28
C VAL A 67 -7.85 0.81 22.20
N THR A 68 -9.07 0.81 21.67
CA THR A 68 -9.81 -0.42 21.38
C THR A 68 -9.82 -0.73 19.89
N LEU A 69 -9.91 -2.01 19.53
CA LEU A 69 -9.93 -2.46 18.14
C LEU A 69 -11.03 -1.77 17.31
N LYS A 70 -12.22 -1.63 17.88
CA LYS A 70 -13.39 -1.01 17.23
C LYS A 70 -13.19 0.45 16.86
N GLU A 71 -12.32 1.15 17.56
CA GLU A 71 -12.02 2.56 17.32
C GLU A 71 -11.08 2.75 16.14
N ILE A 72 -10.14 1.82 15.98
CA ILE A 72 -9.04 1.93 15.01
C ILE A 72 -9.25 1.12 13.73
N THR A 73 -10.37 0.41 13.61
CA THR A 73 -10.70 -0.38 12.40
C THR A 73 -12.07 -0.02 11.86
N ARG A 74 -12.24 -0.16 10.55
CA ARG A 74 -13.53 -0.09 9.85
C ARG A 74 -13.57 -1.22 8.83
N ILE A 75 -14.78 -1.65 8.49
CA ILE A 75 -14.99 -2.60 7.40
C ILE A 75 -15.40 -1.80 6.17
N GLY A 76 -14.63 -1.93 5.12
CA GLY A 76 -14.86 -1.31 3.82
C GLY A 76 -15.53 -2.25 2.82
N TYR A 77 -15.55 -1.81 1.57
CA TYR A 77 -16.12 -2.56 0.46
C TYR A 77 -15.54 -3.99 0.38
N LYS A 78 -16.38 -4.96 0.00
CA LYS A 78 -16.03 -6.40 -0.03
C LYS A 78 -15.46 -6.97 1.28
N GLY A 79 -15.71 -6.32 2.42
CA GLY A 79 -15.24 -6.79 3.71
C GLY A 79 -13.76 -6.49 4.01
N VAL A 80 -13.11 -5.64 3.23
CA VAL A 80 -11.73 -5.21 3.49
C VAL A 80 -11.65 -4.49 4.84
N VAL A 81 -10.78 -4.96 5.72
CA VAL A 81 -10.52 -4.30 7.00
C VAL A 81 -9.63 -3.08 6.76
N CYS A 82 -10.13 -1.90 7.07
CA CYS A 82 -9.47 -0.62 6.87
C CYS A 82 -8.87 -0.10 8.17
N VAL A 83 -7.61 0.35 8.09
CA VAL A 83 -6.86 0.97 9.19
C VAL A 83 -6.08 2.17 8.65
N GLU A 84 -6.05 3.27 9.40
CA GLU A 84 -5.20 4.43 9.10
C GLU A 84 -4.24 4.68 10.25
N SER A 85 -2.94 4.65 9.99
CA SER A 85 -1.94 4.86 11.04
C SER A 85 -1.92 6.30 11.55
N GLY A 86 -2.08 7.25 10.64
CA GLY A 86 -1.88 8.66 10.93
C GLY A 86 -0.42 9.04 11.12
N GLY A 87 -0.20 10.27 11.49
CA GLY A 87 1.13 10.84 11.75
C GLY A 87 1.08 11.92 12.82
N PRO A 88 2.23 12.34 13.33
CA PRO A 88 2.29 13.44 14.29
C PRO A 88 1.81 14.74 13.63
N THR A 89 1.35 15.66 14.46
CA THR A 89 1.05 17.03 14.01
C THR A 89 2.25 17.58 13.23
N PRO A 90 2.02 18.18 12.05
CA PRO A 90 3.09 18.76 11.25
C PRO A 90 4.03 19.64 12.10
N GLY A 91 5.34 19.40 11.99
CA GLY A 91 6.36 20.10 12.78
C GLY A 91 6.67 19.51 14.17
N LEU A 92 5.91 18.54 14.68
CA LEU A 92 6.08 17.99 16.04
C LEU A 92 6.62 16.56 16.10
N GLY A 93 7.22 16.05 15.04
CA GLY A 93 7.85 14.71 15.11
C GLY A 93 8.04 14.03 13.77
N CYS A 94 8.57 12.79 13.83
CA CYS A 94 8.76 11.97 12.65
C CYS A 94 7.46 11.18 12.35
N ALA A 95 6.94 11.28 11.12
CA ALA A 95 5.73 10.58 10.68
C ALA A 95 5.82 9.05 10.87
N GLY A 96 7.00 8.47 10.79
CA GLY A 96 7.21 7.06 11.06
C GLY A 96 6.90 6.59 12.48
N ARG A 97 6.84 7.51 13.44
CA ARG A 97 6.42 7.16 14.80
C ARG A 97 4.93 6.76 14.84
N GLY A 98 4.10 7.42 14.02
CA GLY A 98 2.69 7.05 13.87
C GLY A 98 2.53 5.63 13.35
N ILE A 99 3.29 5.25 12.34
CA ILE A 99 3.27 3.90 11.76
C ILE A 99 3.64 2.86 12.83
N ILE A 100 4.73 3.08 13.58
CA ILE A 100 5.16 2.16 14.64
C ILE A 100 4.05 1.98 15.68
N THR A 101 3.52 3.09 16.20
CA THR A 101 2.46 3.07 17.21
C THR A 101 1.21 2.34 16.69
N ALA A 102 0.82 2.59 15.43
CA ALA A 102 -0.33 1.93 14.82
C ALA A 102 -0.15 0.41 14.72
N LEU A 103 1.01 -0.04 14.25
CA LEU A 103 1.30 -1.47 14.10
C LEU A 103 1.39 -2.18 15.45
N GLU A 104 1.97 -1.54 16.47
CA GLU A 104 2.00 -2.05 17.84
C GLU A 104 0.58 -2.16 18.42
N LYS A 105 -0.26 -1.13 18.24
CA LYS A 105 -1.65 -1.14 18.75
C LYS A 105 -2.51 -2.17 18.04
N LEU A 106 -2.36 -2.37 16.74
CA LEU A 106 -3.06 -3.45 16.03
C LEU A 106 -2.71 -4.83 16.61
N LYS A 107 -1.44 -5.04 16.96
CA LYS A 107 -1.00 -6.28 17.60
C LYS A 107 -1.54 -6.41 19.03
N GLU A 108 -1.43 -5.36 19.84
CA GLU A 108 -1.88 -5.35 21.24
C GLU A 108 -3.40 -5.53 21.37
N THR A 109 -4.18 -4.97 20.44
CA THR A 109 -5.65 -5.11 20.42
C THR A 109 -6.13 -6.43 19.81
N GLY A 110 -5.23 -7.30 19.37
CA GLY A 110 -5.57 -8.60 18.79
C GLY A 110 -6.20 -8.49 17.39
N ALA A 111 -5.88 -7.45 16.61
CA ALA A 111 -6.48 -7.23 15.30
C ALA A 111 -6.30 -8.43 14.35
N TYR A 112 -5.12 -9.01 14.34
CA TYR A 112 -4.79 -10.14 13.47
C TYR A 112 -5.46 -11.45 13.90
N GLU A 113 -5.71 -11.64 15.17
CA GLU A 113 -6.42 -12.78 15.75
C GLU A 113 -7.93 -12.70 15.52
N VAL A 114 -8.49 -11.49 15.58
CA VAL A 114 -9.93 -11.22 15.39
C VAL A 114 -10.30 -11.28 13.91
N TYR A 115 -9.58 -10.56 13.05
CA TYR A 115 -9.92 -10.47 11.62
C TYR A 115 -9.31 -11.59 10.79
N LYS A 116 -8.26 -12.27 11.26
CA LYS A 116 -7.55 -13.37 10.59
C LYS A 116 -7.29 -13.10 9.10
N PRO A 117 -6.65 -11.97 8.75
CA PRO A 117 -6.45 -11.66 7.35
C PRO A 117 -5.51 -12.67 6.69
N ASP A 118 -5.87 -13.11 5.48
CA ASP A 118 -4.98 -13.88 4.61
C ASP A 118 -3.86 -12.99 4.08
N VAL A 119 -4.23 -11.73 3.74
CA VAL A 119 -3.33 -10.73 3.18
C VAL A 119 -3.44 -9.42 3.95
N VAL A 120 -2.31 -8.84 4.33
CA VAL A 120 -2.18 -7.47 4.87
C VAL A 120 -1.45 -6.62 3.84
N LEU A 121 -2.08 -5.54 3.41
CA LEU A 121 -1.51 -4.55 2.49
C LEU A 121 -1.13 -3.28 3.26
N TYR A 122 0.14 -2.91 3.25
CA TYR A 122 0.61 -1.63 3.76
C TYR A 122 0.73 -0.64 2.60
N ASP A 123 -0.08 0.41 2.60
CA ASP A 123 0.05 1.54 1.67
C ASP A 123 1.00 2.56 2.28
N VAL A 124 2.25 2.57 1.84
CA VAL A 124 3.32 3.34 2.49
C VAL A 124 3.67 4.57 1.69
N LEU A 125 3.66 5.74 2.33
CA LEU A 125 4.21 6.96 1.75
C LEU A 125 5.70 6.76 1.43
N GLY A 126 6.10 6.93 0.18
CA GLY A 126 7.36 6.37 -0.18
C GLY A 126 8.25 7.05 -1.21
N ASP A 127 8.55 8.33 -1.06
CA ASP A 127 9.69 8.93 -1.77
C ASP A 127 10.89 9.23 -0.85
N VAL A 128 10.73 9.03 0.45
CA VAL A 128 11.80 9.25 1.43
C VAL A 128 11.96 8.03 2.33
N VAL A 129 13.06 7.33 2.19
CA VAL A 129 13.44 6.23 3.07
C VAL A 129 14.01 6.79 4.38
N CYS A 130 13.23 7.56 5.13
CA CYS A 130 13.60 7.92 6.49
C CYS A 130 13.27 6.77 7.45
N GLY A 131 13.92 6.76 8.63
CA GLY A 131 13.84 5.64 9.57
C GLY A 131 12.43 5.17 9.95
N GLY A 132 11.42 6.02 9.85
CA GLY A 132 10.05 5.67 10.17
C GLY A 132 9.28 5.02 9.02
N PHE A 133 9.44 5.52 7.80
CA PHE A 133 8.80 4.94 6.61
C PHE A 133 9.46 3.62 6.18
N SER A 134 10.66 3.31 6.67
CA SER A 134 11.27 1.99 6.48
C SER A 134 10.72 0.92 7.42
N MET A 135 9.85 1.26 8.38
CA MET A 135 9.31 0.28 9.33
C MET A 135 8.58 -0.89 8.66
N PRO A 136 7.67 -0.67 7.70
CA PRO A 136 7.03 -1.79 7.03
C PRO A 136 7.99 -2.71 6.26
N MET A 137 9.18 -2.21 5.86
CA MET A 137 10.21 -3.04 5.22
C MET A 137 10.97 -3.93 6.20
N ARG A 138 10.95 -3.62 7.51
CA ARG A 138 11.74 -4.35 8.52
C ARG A 138 11.17 -5.73 8.81
N SER A 139 12.06 -6.60 9.31
CA SER A 139 11.70 -7.95 9.74
C SER A 139 10.46 -8.00 10.63
N GLY A 140 9.54 -8.90 10.31
CA GLY A 140 8.31 -9.13 11.07
C GLY A 140 7.12 -8.25 10.66
N TYR A 141 7.33 -7.25 9.79
CA TYR A 141 6.23 -6.44 9.25
C TYR A 141 5.83 -6.92 7.85
N ALA A 142 6.48 -6.50 6.78
CA ALA A 142 6.20 -7.02 5.44
C ALA A 142 7.12 -8.20 5.08
N ASP A 143 6.60 -9.14 4.30
CA ASP A 143 7.35 -10.23 3.68
C ASP A 143 7.93 -9.76 2.34
N TYR A 144 7.13 -9.00 1.59
CA TYR A 144 7.47 -8.46 0.27
C TYR A 144 7.17 -6.97 0.16
N VAL A 145 7.97 -6.30 -0.64
CA VAL A 145 7.77 -4.91 -1.07
C VAL A 145 7.58 -4.85 -2.57
N PHE A 146 6.51 -4.19 -3.02
CA PHE A 146 6.29 -3.85 -4.41
C PHE A 146 6.40 -2.33 -4.58
N VAL A 147 6.93 -1.89 -5.73
CA VAL A 147 7.17 -0.48 -6.00
C VAL A 147 6.33 -0.01 -7.17
N VAL A 148 5.36 0.87 -6.90
CA VAL A 148 4.59 1.55 -7.96
C VAL A 148 5.42 2.69 -8.50
N THR A 149 5.64 2.70 -9.81
CA THR A 149 6.43 3.71 -10.52
C THR A 149 5.81 4.08 -11.86
N SER A 150 6.40 5.03 -12.56
CA SER A 150 6.07 5.41 -13.95
C SER A 150 7.35 5.66 -14.72
N GLY A 151 7.26 5.88 -16.03
CA GLY A 151 8.39 6.25 -16.86
C GLY A 151 8.96 7.66 -16.64
N GLU A 152 8.39 8.43 -15.71
CA GLU A 152 8.90 9.75 -15.33
C GLU A 152 10.19 9.65 -14.54
N ASN A 153 11.21 10.46 -14.86
CA ASN A 153 12.52 10.36 -14.23
C ASN A 153 12.48 10.41 -12.69
N MET A 154 11.65 11.27 -12.11
CA MET A 154 11.52 11.37 -10.65
C MET A 154 10.86 10.13 -10.03
N SER A 155 10.00 9.43 -10.76
CA SER A 155 9.40 8.17 -10.30
C SER A 155 10.41 7.02 -10.38
N ILE A 156 11.20 6.97 -11.43
CA ILE A 156 12.33 6.02 -11.58
C ILE A 156 13.34 6.22 -10.44
N HIS A 157 13.75 7.46 -10.15
CA HIS A 157 14.67 7.74 -9.04
C HIS A 157 14.10 7.33 -7.68
N ALA A 158 12.82 7.61 -7.43
CA ALA A 158 12.16 7.19 -6.19
C ALA A 158 12.13 5.65 -6.08
N GLY A 159 11.79 4.96 -7.17
CA GLY A 159 11.79 3.50 -7.24
C GLY A 159 13.18 2.91 -6.96
N ALA A 160 14.21 3.46 -7.59
CA ALA A 160 15.60 3.05 -7.38
C ALA A 160 16.03 3.23 -5.91
N ASN A 161 15.69 4.35 -5.28
CA ASN A 161 16.02 4.60 -3.87
C ASN A 161 15.36 3.59 -2.93
N ILE A 162 14.12 3.20 -3.19
CA ILE A 162 13.41 2.18 -2.42
C ILE A 162 14.08 0.81 -2.59
N ALA A 163 14.39 0.42 -3.83
CA ALA A 163 15.04 -0.85 -4.13
C ALA A 163 16.45 -0.93 -3.52
N MET A 164 17.25 0.12 -3.63
CA MET A 164 18.56 0.22 -2.96
C MET A 164 18.47 0.08 -1.44
N ALA A 165 17.43 0.65 -0.82
CA ALA A 165 17.25 0.52 0.61
C ALA A 165 16.95 -0.93 1.01
N LEU A 166 16.12 -1.64 0.25
CA LEU A 166 15.84 -3.07 0.48
C LEU A 166 17.09 -3.91 0.31
N GLU A 167 17.82 -3.75 -0.78
CA GLU A 167 19.07 -4.46 -1.06
C GLU A 167 20.12 -4.25 0.03
N ARG A 168 20.33 -2.99 0.45
CA ARG A 168 21.28 -2.62 1.50
C ARG A 168 21.01 -3.31 2.83
N PHE A 169 19.76 -3.62 3.13
CA PHE A 169 19.35 -4.21 4.40
C PHE A 169 18.86 -5.66 4.30
N GLN A 170 18.97 -6.28 3.14
CA GLN A 170 18.54 -7.66 2.88
C GLN A 170 19.10 -8.64 3.93
N ASN A 171 20.38 -8.54 4.27
CA ASN A 171 21.05 -9.39 5.26
C ASN A 171 20.59 -9.15 6.73
N ARG A 172 19.71 -8.17 6.96
CA ARG A 172 19.15 -7.85 8.28
C ARG A 172 17.70 -8.32 8.43
N GLY A 173 17.24 -9.20 7.54
CA GLY A 173 15.88 -9.74 7.58
C GLY A 173 14.82 -8.75 7.11
N TYR A 174 15.17 -7.78 6.24
CA TYR A 174 14.20 -6.90 5.60
C TYR A 174 13.36 -7.66 4.59
N ALA A 175 12.20 -7.10 4.24
CA ALA A 175 11.31 -7.63 3.21
C ALA A 175 12.04 -7.80 1.86
N LYS A 176 11.63 -8.79 1.09
CA LYS A 176 12.15 -9.01 -0.27
C LYS A 176 11.54 -8.00 -1.25
N LEU A 177 12.32 -7.53 -2.23
CA LEU A 177 11.77 -6.81 -3.38
C LEU A 177 10.97 -7.81 -4.23
N GLY A 178 9.64 -7.62 -4.31
CA GLY A 178 8.73 -8.45 -5.09
C GLY A 178 8.66 -8.05 -6.57
N GLY A 179 8.92 -6.77 -6.86
CA GLY A 179 8.92 -6.26 -8.23
C GLY A 179 8.40 -4.82 -8.34
N PHE A 180 8.38 -4.35 -9.58
CA PHE A 180 7.90 -3.03 -9.94
C PHE A 180 6.53 -3.12 -10.62
N ILE A 181 5.67 -2.15 -10.35
CA ILE A 181 4.35 -1.98 -10.97
C ILE A 181 4.40 -0.69 -11.76
N LEU A 182 4.26 -0.79 -13.08
CA LEU A 182 4.17 0.38 -13.95
C LEU A 182 2.76 0.94 -13.93
N ASN A 183 2.57 2.11 -13.34
CA ASN A 183 1.37 2.92 -13.50
C ASN A 183 1.62 3.95 -14.62
N ARG A 184 1.06 3.72 -15.79
CA ARG A 184 1.33 4.47 -17.01
C ARG A 184 0.94 5.94 -16.89
N ARG A 185 1.77 6.80 -17.46
CA ARG A 185 1.57 8.25 -17.54
C ARG A 185 1.67 8.76 -18.97
N ASP A 186 1.67 7.85 -19.97
CA ASP A 186 1.86 8.15 -21.39
C ASP A 186 3.20 8.85 -21.66
N VAL A 187 4.23 8.46 -20.92
CA VAL A 187 5.59 8.98 -21.09
C VAL A 187 6.32 8.16 -22.15
N PRO A 188 7.08 8.78 -23.06
CA PRO A 188 7.84 8.04 -24.07
C PRO A 188 8.77 7.00 -23.43
N ARG A 189 8.74 5.78 -23.98
CA ARG A 189 9.56 4.63 -23.57
C ARG A 189 9.38 4.26 -22.08
N GLU A 190 8.21 4.44 -21.51
CA GLU A 190 8.00 4.22 -20.07
C GLU A 190 8.18 2.75 -19.68
N GLU A 191 7.76 1.81 -20.52
CA GLU A 191 7.96 0.38 -20.27
C GLU A 191 9.46 0.02 -20.24
N GLU A 192 10.21 0.47 -21.24
CA GLU A 192 11.65 0.23 -21.31
C GLU A 192 12.37 0.77 -20.07
N LYS A 193 12.07 2.01 -19.68
CA LYS A 193 12.69 2.65 -18.50
C LYS A 193 12.39 1.91 -17.19
N VAL A 194 11.16 1.42 -17.03
CA VAL A 194 10.80 0.67 -15.81
C VAL A 194 11.36 -0.74 -15.86
N GLN A 195 11.47 -1.33 -17.05
CA GLN A 195 12.13 -2.62 -17.22
C GLN A 195 13.65 -2.51 -16.94
N GLU A 196 14.33 -1.48 -17.46
CA GLU A 196 15.73 -1.19 -17.14
C GLU A 196 15.93 -1.03 -15.63
N LEU A 197 15.05 -0.25 -14.96
CA LEU A 197 15.07 -0.12 -13.50
C LEU A 197 14.93 -1.48 -12.80
N ALA A 198 14.03 -2.33 -13.26
CA ALA A 198 13.80 -3.64 -12.65
C ALA A 198 15.04 -4.55 -12.81
N GLU A 199 15.66 -4.53 -13.98
CA GLU A 199 16.88 -5.29 -14.29
C GLU A 199 18.08 -4.87 -13.42
N ASP A 200 18.25 -3.56 -13.18
CA ASP A 200 19.30 -3.00 -12.31
C ASP A 200 19.23 -3.59 -10.87
N PHE A 201 18.06 -4.00 -10.42
CA PHE A 201 17.82 -4.59 -9.10
C PHE A 201 17.51 -6.10 -9.16
N HIS A 202 17.87 -6.80 -10.23
CA HIS A 202 17.63 -8.23 -10.41
C HIS A 202 16.18 -8.64 -10.15
N SER A 203 15.23 -7.79 -10.58
CA SER A 203 13.81 -7.90 -10.38
C SER A 203 13.05 -7.83 -11.71
N SER A 204 11.73 -7.69 -11.67
CA SER A 204 10.90 -7.61 -12.87
C SER A 204 9.78 -6.58 -12.71
N THR A 205 9.27 -6.08 -13.85
CA THR A 205 8.00 -5.38 -13.91
C THR A 205 6.89 -6.43 -13.90
N ILE A 206 6.10 -6.47 -12.82
CA ILE A 206 5.13 -7.53 -12.56
C ILE A 206 3.70 -7.17 -12.95
N GLY A 207 3.44 -5.90 -13.22
CA GLY A 207 2.13 -5.41 -13.60
C GLY A 207 2.20 -4.08 -14.33
N TYR A 208 1.22 -3.90 -15.19
CA TYR A 208 1.05 -2.71 -16.02
C TYR A 208 -0.35 -2.18 -15.80
N LEU A 209 -0.47 -0.95 -15.32
CA LEU A 209 -1.74 -0.28 -15.11
C LEU A 209 -1.87 0.84 -16.13
N SER A 210 -2.88 0.77 -16.96
CA SER A 210 -3.14 1.75 -18.00
C SER A 210 -3.65 3.07 -17.39
N ARG A 211 -3.38 4.17 -18.08
CA ARG A 211 -4.04 5.43 -17.76
C ARG A 211 -5.50 5.35 -18.19
N SER A 212 -6.41 5.55 -17.26
CA SER A 212 -7.84 5.40 -17.52
C SER A 212 -8.65 6.53 -16.88
N GLU A 213 -9.56 7.11 -17.66
CA GLU A 213 -10.52 8.09 -17.15
C GLU A 213 -11.50 7.47 -16.15
N LEU A 214 -11.72 6.16 -16.20
CA LEU A 214 -12.58 5.46 -15.26
C LEU A 214 -12.03 5.49 -13.84
N VAL A 215 -10.71 5.53 -13.68
CA VAL A 215 -10.07 5.68 -12.36
C VAL A 215 -10.44 7.03 -11.75
N MET A 216 -10.34 8.11 -12.53
CA MET A 216 -10.71 9.45 -12.07
C MET A 216 -12.21 9.55 -11.78
N ALA A 217 -13.04 8.96 -12.64
CA ALA A 217 -14.49 8.93 -12.45
C ALA A 217 -14.91 8.14 -11.18
N ALA A 218 -14.18 7.11 -10.81
CA ALA A 218 -14.39 6.39 -9.56
C ALA A 218 -13.93 7.21 -8.34
N GLU A 219 -12.79 7.90 -8.45
CA GLU A 219 -12.29 8.80 -7.40
C GLU A 219 -13.26 9.96 -7.12
N GLU A 220 -13.89 10.54 -8.15
CA GLU A 220 -14.94 11.55 -7.99
C GLU A 220 -16.16 11.01 -7.22
N GLN A 221 -16.46 9.73 -7.37
CA GLN A 221 -17.49 9.04 -6.60
C GLN A 221 -17.01 8.59 -5.21
N LYS A 222 -15.74 8.85 -4.88
CA LYS A 222 -15.07 8.44 -3.64
C LYS A 222 -15.07 6.91 -3.43
N LYS A 223 -14.99 6.16 -4.52
CA LYS A 223 -15.03 4.71 -4.57
C LYS A 223 -13.82 4.13 -5.31
N THR A 224 -13.62 2.84 -5.15
CA THR A 224 -12.62 2.14 -5.97
C THR A 224 -13.15 1.93 -7.39
N LEU A 225 -12.24 1.83 -8.37
CA LEU A 225 -12.62 1.49 -9.74
C LEU A 225 -13.29 0.10 -9.78
N MET A 226 -12.77 -0.85 -9.01
CA MET A 226 -13.32 -2.20 -8.91
C MET A 226 -14.77 -2.22 -8.39
N GLU A 227 -15.19 -1.21 -7.62
CA GLU A 227 -16.57 -1.07 -7.17
C GLU A 227 -17.46 -0.41 -8.23
N CYS A 228 -16.98 0.67 -8.86
CA CYS A 228 -17.77 1.44 -9.82
C CYS A 228 -17.85 0.78 -11.20
N TYR A 229 -16.78 0.15 -11.65
CA TYR A 229 -16.62 -0.38 -13.00
C TYR A 229 -16.00 -1.79 -12.99
N PRO A 230 -16.67 -2.78 -12.34
CA PRO A 230 -16.09 -4.11 -12.11
C PRO A 230 -15.83 -4.91 -13.40
N ASP A 231 -16.54 -4.61 -14.48
CA ASP A 231 -16.43 -5.30 -15.77
C ASP A 231 -15.56 -4.55 -16.79
N SER A 232 -14.78 -3.56 -16.35
CA SER A 232 -13.90 -2.79 -17.22
C SER A 232 -12.54 -3.50 -17.43
N GLU A 233 -11.89 -3.23 -18.56
CA GLU A 233 -10.53 -3.69 -18.83
C GLU A 233 -9.55 -3.27 -17.73
N MET A 234 -9.74 -2.06 -17.17
CA MET A 234 -8.93 -1.58 -16.06
C MET A 234 -9.13 -2.39 -14.79
N ALA A 235 -10.34 -2.89 -14.52
CA ALA A 235 -10.59 -3.82 -13.41
C ALA A 235 -9.88 -5.16 -13.63
N ASP A 236 -9.82 -5.64 -14.86
CA ASP A 236 -9.08 -6.86 -15.21
C ASP A 236 -7.57 -6.68 -15.04
N GLU A 237 -7.01 -5.49 -15.31
CA GLU A 237 -5.61 -5.17 -15.01
C GLU A 237 -5.31 -5.26 -13.50
N TYR A 238 -6.20 -4.76 -12.63
CA TYR A 238 -6.04 -4.90 -11.17
C TYR A 238 -6.16 -6.36 -10.71
N ARG A 239 -7.04 -7.17 -11.31
CA ARG A 239 -7.14 -8.61 -11.05
C ARG A 239 -5.86 -9.32 -11.45
N ALA A 240 -5.35 -9.06 -12.66
CA ALA A 240 -4.10 -9.62 -13.17
C ALA A 240 -2.90 -9.24 -12.30
N LEU A 241 -2.81 -7.96 -11.90
CA LEU A 241 -1.77 -7.49 -10.98
C LEU A 241 -1.84 -8.24 -9.64
N SER A 242 -3.03 -8.41 -9.07
CA SER A 242 -3.22 -9.10 -7.81
C SER A 242 -2.81 -10.58 -7.90
N GLU A 243 -3.04 -11.23 -9.03
CA GLU A 243 -2.59 -12.59 -9.32
C GLU A 243 -1.07 -12.68 -9.42
N ALA A 244 -0.44 -11.76 -10.15
CA ALA A 244 1.01 -11.70 -10.28
C ALA A 244 1.69 -11.49 -8.93
N VAL A 245 1.16 -10.59 -8.10
CA VAL A 245 1.65 -10.37 -6.73
C VAL A 245 1.56 -11.66 -5.89
N LEU A 246 0.42 -12.34 -5.90
CA LEU A 246 0.25 -13.60 -5.16
C LEU A 246 1.18 -14.72 -5.69
N ALA A 247 1.41 -14.78 -6.99
CA ALA A 247 2.31 -15.79 -7.59
C ALA A 247 3.75 -15.60 -7.12
N ILE A 248 4.24 -14.35 -7.06
CA ILE A 248 5.59 -14.03 -6.56
C ILE A 248 5.72 -14.37 -5.07
N CYS A 249 4.70 -14.07 -4.28
CA CYS A 249 4.73 -14.30 -2.84
C CYS A 249 4.62 -15.78 -2.44
N LYS A 250 4.29 -16.69 -3.34
CA LYS A 250 4.23 -18.13 -3.10
C LYS A 250 5.55 -18.85 -3.35
N ASN A 251 6.49 -18.18 -4.03
CA ASN A 251 7.84 -18.68 -4.35
C ASN A 251 8.87 -18.16 -3.33
#